data_d49b44632ea42e67d0441084ad6cb41c
#
_entry.id   d49b44632ea42e67d0441084ad6cb41c
#
_cell.length_a   1.000
_cell.length_b   1.000
_cell.length_c   1.000
_cell.angle_alpha   90.00
_cell.angle_beta   90.00
_cell.angle_gamma   90.00
#
_symmetry.space_group_name_H-M   'P 1'
#
loop_
_entity.id
_entity.type
_entity.pdbx_description
1 polymer ?
#
loop_
_entity_poly.entity_id
_entity_poly.type
_entity_poly.pdbx_seq_one_letter_code
_entity_poly.pdbx_strand_id
1 'polypeptide(L)'
;MMLSPRIAYDVSGCWSHVAQPEGSAGRPLGARLPPAHGHVGFYMAELQSLTPTGSLPAGALAGCPALVLNADYRPLSYYPLSLWPWQEVVKAVFLERVDVIAEYEHCVHSPSFTMRLPSVIALREFVRQDRPPAFTRFNVFLRDGFKCVYCGATEDLTFDHVVPRSKGGRTSWDNIVAACSPCNLRKGGRMPSDAKMHPAIRPARPTTFQLQDIGRKFPPNHLHDTWLDYLYWDVELET
;
A
#
# COMPACT_ATOMS: atom_id res chain seq x y z
N MET A 1 18.84 18.51 -26.20
CA MET A 1 17.89 17.50 -26.70
C MET A 1 18.44 16.17 -26.21
N MET A 2 18.08 15.76 -24.98
CA MET A 2 18.60 14.57 -24.34
C MET A 2 17.56 13.46 -24.49
N LEU A 3 17.90 12.44 -25.26
CA LEU A 3 17.10 11.22 -25.41
C LEU A 3 17.14 10.46 -24.09
N SER A 4 15.97 10.23 -23.48
CA SER A 4 15.85 9.29 -22.36
C SER A 4 16.34 7.91 -22.79
N PRO A 5 17.26 7.28 -22.06
CA PRO A 5 17.68 5.92 -22.37
C PRO A 5 16.50 4.95 -22.16
N ARG A 6 16.21 4.14 -23.17
CA ARG A 6 15.28 3.02 -23.04
C ARG A 6 15.94 1.93 -22.19
N ILE A 7 15.34 1.58 -21.09
CA ILE A 7 15.77 0.46 -20.25
C ILE A 7 15.26 -0.83 -20.87
N ALA A 8 16.15 -1.74 -21.21
CA ALA A 8 15.83 -3.08 -21.68
C ALA A 8 15.93 -4.07 -20.51
N TYR A 9 15.06 -5.08 -20.48
CA TYR A 9 14.96 -6.03 -19.38
C TYR A 9 15.44 -7.41 -19.82
N ASP A 10 16.29 -8.03 -19.02
CA ASP A 10 16.66 -9.42 -19.15
C ASP A 10 16.34 -10.19 -17.86
N VAL A 11 15.64 -11.30 -17.97
CA VAL A 11 15.16 -12.14 -16.85
C VAL A 11 16.03 -13.40 -16.63
N SER A 12 17.09 -13.57 -17.40
CA SER A 12 17.99 -14.71 -17.28
C SER A 12 19.38 -14.22 -16.86
N GLY A 13 19.61 -14.11 -15.55
CA GLY A 13 20.92 -13.96 -14.92
C GLY A 13 21.94 -13.09 -15.66
N CYS A 14 22.54 -12.15 -14.98
CA CYS A 14 23.53 -11.15 -15.38
C CYS A 14 24.62 -11.55 -16.42
N TRP A 15 24.32 -11.98 -17.64
CA TRP A 15 25.30 -12.11 -18.74
C TRP A 15 24.61 -12.49 -20.07
N SER A 16 24.39 -11.53 -20.95
CA SER A 16 24.49 -11.75 -22.41
C SER A 16 24.40 -10.43 -23.20
N HIS A 17 25.28 -10.28 -24.14
CA HIS A 17 25.31 -9.20 -25.13
C HIS A 17 24.17 -9.39 -26.13
N VAL A 18 23.34 -8.38 -26.35
CA VAL A 18 22.37 -8.38 -27.45
C VAL A 18 22.54 -7.13 -28.31
N ALA A 19 22.68 -7.39 -29.61
CA ALA A 19 22.79 -6.40 -30.68
C ALA A 19 21.45 -5.71 -30.95
N GLN A 20 21.53 -4.48 -31.47
CA GLN A 20 20.38 -3.62 -31.82
C GLN A 20 19.61 -4.11 -33.03
N PRO A 21 18.33 -3.70 -33.18
CA PRO A 21 17.83 -3.22 -34.45
C PRO A 21 17.22 -1.81 -34.40
N GLU A 22 17.47 -1.06 -35.46
CA GLU A 22 16.96 0.28 -35.76
C GLU A 22 15.47 0.28 -36.14
N GLY A 23 14.76 1.41 -35.90
CA GLY A 23 13.48 1.70 -36.57
C GLY A 23 12.50 2.61 -35.82
N SER A 24 12.57 3.85 -36.16
CA SER A 24 11.61 4.96 -36.36
C SER A 24 10.24 5.08 -35.67
N ALA A 25 10.00 6.30 -35.21
CA ALA A 25 8.82 7.18 -35.29
C ALA A 25 7.74 7.17 -34.18
N GLY A 26 7.46 8.39 -33.66
CA GLY A 26 6.16 8.82 -33.15
C GLY A 26 6.12 9.40 -31.74
N ARG A 27 6.11 10.76 -31.65
CA ARG A 27 5.76 11.54 -30.41
C ARG A 27 4.25 11.42 -30.13
N PRO A 28 3.81 11.63 -28.86
CA PRO A 28 3.39 12.98 -28.49
C PRO A 28 3.79 13.45 -27.07
N LEU A 29 3.63 14.75 -26.92
CA LEU A 29 3.98 15.65 -25.82
C LEU A 29 3.01 15.54 -24.62
N GLY A 30 3.57 15.80 -23.42
CA GLY A 30 2.84 16.51 -22.37
C GLY A 30 2.05 15.63 -21.41
N ALA A 31 2.71 15.06 -20.38
CA ALA A 31 2.01 14.60 -19.20
C ALA A 31 2.52 15.39 -17.97
N ARG A 32 1.64 16.20 -17.41
CA ARG A 32 1.80 16.79 -16.08
C ARG A 32 1.81 15.67 -15.05
N LEU A 33 2.69 15.76 -14.08
CA LEU A 33 2.71 14.85 -12.93
C LEU A 33 1.37 14.96 -12.18
N PRO A 34 0.69 13.86 -11.90
CA PRO A 34 -0.46 13.88 -11.02
C PRO A 34 -0.01 14.18 -9.59
N PRO A 35 -0.84 14.87 -8.79
CA PRO A 35 -0.58 15.09 -7.38
C PRO A 35 -0.57 13.74 -6.65
N ALA A 36 0.21 13.63 -5.58
CA ALA A 36 0.43 12.42 -4.77
C ALA A 36 -0.81 11.93 -3.99
N HIS A 37 -1.98 12.06 -4.55
CA HIS A 37 -3.25 11.66 -3.95
C HIS A 37 -4.02 10.75 -4.91
N GLY A 38 -4.06 9.44 -4.64
CA GLY A 38 -5.17 8.66 -5.08
C GLY A 38 -4.97 7.40 -5.91
N HIS A 39 -3.92 6.61 -5.76
CA HIS A 39 -3.89 5.30 -6.43
C HIS A 39 -3.37 4.15 -5.57
N VAL A 40 -3.73 4.10 -4.30
CA VAL A 40 -3.36 2.96 -3.43
C VAL A 40 -4.33 1.77 -3.61
N GLY A 41 -5.54 2.01 -4.10
CA GLY A 41 -6.58 0.97 -4.24
C GLY A 41 -6.42 0.04 -5.44
N PHE A 42 -5.67 0.43 -6.48
CA PHE A 42 -5.58 -0.36 -7.71
C PHE A 42 -4.51 -1.48 -7.65
N TYR A 43 -3.49 -1.31 -6.80
CA TYR A 43 -2.40 -2.29 -6.69
C TYR A 43 -2.71 -3.51 -5.81
N MET A 44 -3.70 -3.41 -4.90
CA MET A 44 -4.03 -4.51 -3.99
C MET A 44 -4.76 -5.67 -4.66
N ALA A 45 -5.44 -5.44 -5.78
CA ALA A 45 -6.15 -6.49 -6.51
C ALA A 45 -5.20 -7.36 -7.36
N GLU A 46 -4.09 -6.78 -7.84
CA GLU A 46 -3.11 -7.52 -8.66
C GLU A 46 -2.11 -8.34 -7.83
N LEU A 47 -1.80 -7.90 -6.60
CA LEU A 47 -0.90 -8.64 -5.70
C LEU A 47 -1.53 -9.91 -5.09
N GLN A 48 -2.86 -10.05 -5.14
CA GLN A 48 -3.57 -11.20 -4.60
C GLN A 48 -3.48 -12.46 -5.48
N SER A 49 -2.95 -12.38 -6.70
CA SER A 49 -2.87 -13.49 -7.64
C SER A 49 -1.49 -14.17 -7.77
N LEU A 50 -0.48 -13.75 -7.00
CA LEU A 50 0.86 -14.33 -7.07
C LEU A 50 1.00 -15.51 -6.13
N THR A 51 0.82 -16.72 -6.65
CA THR A 51 1.15 -17.99 -5.97
C THR A 51 2.67 -18.24 -5.95
N PRO A 52 3.24 -18.75 -4.84
CA PRO A 52 4.69 -18.93 -4.71
C PRO A 52 5.14 -20.31 -5.22
N THR A 53 5.14 -20.56 -6.52
CA THR A 53 5.91 -21.68 -7.12
C THR A 53 5.82 -21.60 -8.65
N GLY A 54 6.90 -21.16 -9.28
CA GLY A 54 7.04 -21.24 -10.73
C GLY A 54 7.84 -20.07 -11.27
N SER A 55 8.74 -20.35 -12.18
CA SER A 55 9.51 -19.35 -12.94
C SER A 55 8.61 -18.21 -13.43
N LEU A 56 8.95 -17.00 -13.03
CA LEU A 56 8.21 -15.79 -13.38
C LEU A 56 8.16 -15.62 -14.91
N PRO A 57 6.99 -15.39 -15.53
CA PRO A 57 6.90 -15.12 -16.96
C PRO A 57 7.52 -13.75 -17.30
N ALA A 58 7.86 -13.52 -18.58
CA ALA A 58 8.58 -12.35 -19.11
C ALA A 58 7.94 -10.94 -18.87
N GLY A 59 6.89 -10.85 -18.05
CA GLY A 59 6.32 -9.61 -17.51
C GLY A 59 6.65 -9.37 -16.03
N ALA A 60 7.49 -10.16 -15.41
CA ALA A 60 7.65 -10.32 -13.98
C ALA A 60 8.40 -9.19 -13.23
N LEU A 61 8.98 -8.23 -13.92
CA LEU A 61 9.53 -7.02 -13.27
C LEU A 61 8.43 -6.11 -12.68
N ALA A 62 7.20 -6.27 -13.12
CA ALA A 62 6.04 -5.64 -12.47
C ALA A 62 5.85 -6.14 -11.02
N GLY A 63 6.40 -7.31 -10.70
CA GLY A 63 6.34 -7.95 -9.38
C GLY A 63 7.49 -7.66 -8.41
N CYS A 64 8.39 -6.70 -8.72
CA CYS A 64 9.51 -6.33 -7.83
C CYS A 64 9.31 -4.93 -7.22
N PRO A 65 8.28 -4.70 -6.37
CA PRO A 65 8.13 -3.43 -5.67
C PRO A 65 9.18 -3.32 -4.57
N ALA A 66 9.63 -2.12 -4.25
CA ALA A 66 10.50 -1.90 -3.10
C ALA A 66 9.72 -1.38 -1.89
N LEU A 67 10.07 -1.90 -0.72
CA LEU A 67 9.63 -1.35 0.56
C LEU A 67 10.27 0.02 0.77
N VAL A 68 9.44 1.02 1.06
CA VAL A 68 9.90 2.38 1.32
C VAL A 68 9.90 2.65 2.82
N LEU A 69 11.08 2.92 3.33
CA LEU A 69 11.30 3.35 4.70
C LEU A 69 11.40 4.88 4.75
N ASN A 70 11.01 5.45 5.88
CA ASN A 70 11.30 6.82 6.21
C ASN A 70 12.79 6.96 6.59
N ALA A 71 13.28 8.18 6.79
CA ALA A 71 14.67 8.43 7.22
C ALA A 71 15.00 7.88 8.63
N ASP A 72 14.02 7.44 9.40
CA ASP A 72 14.18 6.71 10.67
C ASP A 72 14.18 5.18 10.49
N TYR A 73 14.27 4.70 9.25
CA TYR A 73 14.25 3.27 8.88
C TYR A 73 12.95 2.53 9.23
N ARG A 74 11.86 3.25 9.53
CA ARG A 74 10.53 2.66 9.71
C ARG A 74 9.75 2.74 8.41
N PRO A 75 8.91 1.75 8.10
CA PRO A 75 8.01 1.85 6.94
C PRO A 75 7.17 3.12 6.97
N LEU A 76 7.02 3.80 5.83
CA LEU A 76 6.14 4.98 5.72
C LEU A 76 4.70 4.64 6.05
N SER A 77 4.26 3.40 5.77
CA SER A 77 2.96 2.88 6.17
C SER A 77 3.06 1.38 6.32
N TYR A 78 2.45 0.85 7.36
CA TYR A 78 2.32 -0.60 7.57
C TYR A 78 1.08 -1.18 6.88
N TYR A 79 0.06 -0.34 6.68
CA TYR A 79 -1.14 -0.81 6.01
C TYR A 79 -1.90 0.35 5.32
N PRO A 80 -2.07 0.33 3.99
CA PRO A 80 -1.35 -0.57 3.09
C PRO A 80 0.16 -0.34 3.21
N LEU A 81 0.93 -1.41 2.99
CA LEU A 81 2.39 -1.32 3.07
C LEU A 81 2.91 -0.32 2.04
N SER A 82 3.88 0.50 2.45
CA SER A 82 4.47 1.51 1.57
C SER A 82 5.40 0.87 0.54
N LEU A 83 4.83 0.44 -0.58
CA LEU A 83 5.54 -0.17 -1.69
C LEU A 83 5.58 0.78 -2.89
N TRP A 84 6.75 0.97 -3.47
CA TRP A 84 6.91 1.69 -4.73
C TRP A 84 7.24 0.73 -5.87
N PRO A 85 6.69 0.96 -7.07
CA PRO A 85 7.08 0.21 -8.24
C PRO A 85 8.56 0.49 -8.57
N TRP A 86 9.27 -0.52 -9.04
CA TRP A 86 10.71 -0.45 -9.28
C TRP A 86 11.13 0.74 -10.17
N GLN A 87 10.31 1.17 -11.13
CA GLN A 87 10.60 2.32 -12.01
C GLN A 87 10.73 3.64 -11.21
N GLU A 88 9.83 3.85 -10.23
CA GLU A 88 9.87 5.02 -9.36
C GLU A 88 11.07 4.95 -8.41
N VAL A 89 11.40 3.74 -7.95
CA VAL A 89 12.56 3.50 -7.09
C VAL A 89 13.85 3.84 -7.83
N VAL A 90 14.06 3.29 -9.03
CA VAL A 90 15.24 3.58 -9.87
C VAL A 90 15.37 5.08 -10.10
N LYS A 91 14.26 5.76 -10.44
CA LYS A 91 14.24 7.21 -10.61
C LYS A 91 14.65 7.96 -9.33
N ALA A 92 14.16 7.51 -8.17
CA ALA A 92 14.47 8.14 -6.89
C ALA A 92 15.95 7.96 -6.52
N VAL A 93 16.55 6.81 -6.83
CA VAL A 93 18.00 6.55 -6.66
C VAL A 93 18.82 7.51 -7.52
N PHE A 94 18.50 7.65 -8.82
CA PHE A 94 19.21 8.59 -9.70
C PHE A 94 19.02 10.07 -9.30
N LEU A 95 17.94 10.40 -8.65
CA LEU A 95 17.69 11.75 -8.12
C LEU A 95 18.29 11.95 -6.71
N GLU A 96 19.02 10.97 -6.20
CA GLU A 96 19.63 10.98 -4.87
C GLU A 96 18.66 11.29 -3.73
N ARG A 97 17.40 10.89 -3.86
CA ARG A 97 16.35 11.10 -2.87
C ARG A 97 16.21 9.97 -1.86
N VAL A 98 16.81 8.83 -2.17
CA VAL A 98 16.73 7.60 -1.37
C VAL A 98 18.09 6.94 -1.26
N ASP A 99 18.28 6.17 -0.22
CA ASP A 99 19.39 5.26 -0.03
C ASP A 99 18.90 3.82 -0.24
N VAL A 100 19.68 3.01 -0.96
CA VAL A 100 19.37 1.60 -1.19
C VAL A 100 19.85 0.82 0.03
N ILE A 101 18.96 0.09 0.67
CA ILE A 101 19.24 -0.67 1.89
C ILE A 101 19.38 -2.16 1.58
N ALA A 102 18.50 -2.70 0.73
CA ALA A 102 18.59 -4.08 0.25
C ALA A 102 18.19 -4.15 -1.23
N GLU A 103 18.65 -5.20 -1.91
CA GLU A 103 18.46 -5.39 -3.34
C GLU A 103 17.91 -6.78 -3.63
N TYR A 104 17.13 -6.89 -4.71
CA TYR A 104 16.79 -8.16 -5.34
C TYR A 104 17.98 -8.75 -6.08
N GLU A 105 17.94 -10.03 -6.39
CA GLU A 105 18.90 -10.66 -7.30
C GLU A 105 18.72 -10.23 -8.77
N HIS A 106 17.60 -9.59 -9.08
CA HIS A 106 17.26 -9.13 -10.43
C HIS A 106 17.95 -7.81 -10.78
N CYS A 107 18.41 -7.73 -12.03
CA CYS A 107 19.07 -6.53 -12.56
C CYS A 107 18.20 -5.85 -13.61
N VAL A 108 18.36 -4.53 -13.73
CA VAL A 108 17.88 -3.75 -14.86
C VAL A 108 19.07 -3.18 -15.62
N HIS A 109 18.93 -3.13 -16.94
CA HIS A 109 19.99 -2.71 -17.86
C HIS A 109 19.53 -1.52 -18.70
N SER A 110 20.47 -0.62 -18.94
CA SER A 110 20.40 0.38 -19.99
C SER A 110 21.64 0.27 -20.86
N PRO A 111 21.73 0.93 -22.03
CA PRO A 111 22.91 0.82 -22.88
C PRO A 111 24.24 1.13 -22.23
N SER A 112 24.24 1.93 -21.15
CA SER A 112 25.46 2.38 -20.45
C SER A 112 25.47 2.04 -18.96
N PHE A 113 24.45 1.32 -18.45
CA PHE A 113 24.31 1.14 -17.01
C PHE A 113 23.56 -0.14 -16.66
N THR A 114 24.05 -0.84 -15.64
CA THR A 114 23.40 -2.01 -15.05
C THR A 114 23.31 -1.81 -13.54
N MET A 115 22.13 -2.05 -12.96
CA MET A 115 21.97 -2.04 -11.51
C MET A 115 21.07 -3.17 -11.04
N ARG A 116 21.30 -3.65 -9.81
CA ARG A 116 20.34 -4.51 -9.13
C ARG A 116 19.11 -3.71 -8.74
N LEU A 117 17.94 -4.35 -8.79
CA LEU A 117 16.69 -3.70 -8.37
C LEU A 117 16.67 -3.57 -6.84
N PRO A 118 16.49 -2.36 -6.30
CA PRO A 118 16.32 -2.20 -4.87
C PRO A 118 15.04 -2.89 -4.38
N SER A 119 15.15 -3.67 -3.31
CA SER A 119 14.01 -4.29 -2.60
C SER A 119 13.59 -3.50 -1.38
N VAL A 120 14.53 -2.77 -0.75
CA VAL A 120 14.28 -1.86 0.37
C VAL A 120 15.04 -0.56 0.13
N ILE A 121 14.35 0.55 0.28
CA ILE A 121 14.93 1.90 0.20
C ILE A 121 14.53 2.73 1.41
N ALA A 122 15.41 3.64 1.84
CA ALA A 122 15.12 4.63 2.86
C ALA A 122 15.13 6.04 2.25
N LEU A 123 14.16 6.87 2.63
CA LEU A 123 14.14 8.28 2.25
C LEU A 123 15.28 9.01 2.95
N ARG A 124 15.98 9.91 2.26
CA ARG A 124 16.99 10.79 2.88
C ARG A 124 16.36 11.90 3.71
N GLU A 125 15.17 12.34 3.35
CA GLU A 125 14.44 13.36 4.10
C GLU A 125 13.33 12.72 4.94
N PHE A 126 13.26 13.11 6.22
CA PHE A 126 12.23 12.60 7.12
C PHE A 126 10.86 13.17 6.76
N VAL A 127 9.93 12.28 6.42
CA VAL A 127 8.53 12.62 6.16
C VAL A 127 7.73 12.54 7.45
N ARG A 128 7.25 13.68 7.93
CA ARG A 128 6.35 13.73 9.09
C ARG A 128 4.98 13.16 8.73
N GLN A 129 4.51 12.25 9.56
CA GLN A 129 3.17 11.65 9.44
C GLN A 129 2.13 12.33 10.33
N ASP A 130 2.29 13.62 10.59
CA ASP A 130 1.45 14.40 11.51
C ASP A 130 0.05 14.68 10.97
N ARG A 131 -0.20 14.35 9.70
CA ARG A 131 -1.52 14.58 9.09
C ARG A 131 -2.54 13.60 9.69
N PRO A 132 -3.67 14.14 10.19
CA PRO A 132 -4.73 13.28 10.68
C PRO A 132 -5.25 12.39 9.52
N PRO A 133 -5.62 11.13 9.81
CA PRO A 133 -6.10 10.22 8.80
C PRO A 133 -7.30 10.78 8.03
N ALA A 134 -7.26 10.62 6.71
CA ALA A 134 -8.40 10.99 5.87
C ALA A 134 -9.60 10.09 6.19
N PHE A 135 -10.80 10.68 6.16
CA PHE A 135 -12.05 9.94 6.35
C PHE A 135 -12.38 9.19 5.04
N THR A 136 -11.88 7.97 4.93
CA THR A 136 -12.09 7.08 3.77
C THR A 136 -12.74 5.78 4.20
N ARG A 137 -13.35 5.08 3.23
CA ARG A 137 -13.92 3.75 3.45
C ARG A 137 -12.89 2.80 4.06
N PHE A 138 -11.70 2.78 3.49
CA PHE A 138 -10.60 1.96 3.93
C PHE A 138 -10.22 2.24 5.39
N ASN A 139 -9.99 3.50 5.74
CA ASN A 139 -9.56 3.87 7.08
C ASN A 139 -10.64 3.62 8.16
N VAL A 140 -11.92 3.70 7.80
CA VAL A 140 -13.02 3.30 8.72
C VAL A 140 -13.00 1.79 8.95
N PHE A 141 -12.87 0.99 7.88
CA PHE A 141 -12.79 -0.47 8.03
C PHE A 141 -11.54 -0.90 8.78
N LEU A 142 -10.40 -0.25 8.50
CA LEU A 142 -9.15 -0.51 9.23
C LEU A 142 -9.31 -0.19 10.72
N ARG A 143 -9.88 0.98 11.10
CA ARG A 143 -10.17 1.33 12.49
C ARG A 143 -11.00 0.26 13.19
N ASP A 144 -12.01 -0.27 12.51
CA ASP A 144 -12.93 -1.28 13.05
C ASP A 144 -12.40 -2.71 12.87
N GLY A 145 -11.13 -2.87 12.44
CA GLY A 145 -10.45 -4.16 12.30
C GLY A 145 -11.05 -5.05 11.22
N PHE A 146 -11.64 -4.47 10.17
CA PHE A 146 -12.36 -5.20 9.10
C PHE A 146 -13.43 -6.15 9.65
N LYS A 147 -14.12 -5.74 10.71
CA LYS A 147 -15.17 -6.52 11.36
C LYS A 147 -16.42 -5.66 11.58
N CYS A 148 -17.56 -6.30 11.53
CA CYS A 148 -18.81 -5.69 11.92
C CYS A 148 -18.79 -5.33 13.41
N VAL A 149 -18.98 -4.05 13.76
CA VAL A 149 -18.97 -3.59 15.17
C VAL A 149 -20.11 -4.13 16.01
N TYR A 150 -21.14 -4.73 15.40
CA TYR A 150 -22.30 -5.28 16.10
C TYR A 150 -22.20 -6.77 16.36
N CYS A 151 -21.65 -7.55 15.44
CA CYS A 151 -21.61 -9.02 15.56
C CYS A 151 -20.22 -9.64 15.32
N GLY A 152 -19.22 -8.87 14.90
CA GLY A 152 -17.87 -9.36 14.63
C GLY A 152 -17.68 -10.06 13.27
N ALA A 153 -18.72 -10.19 12.43
CA ALA A 153 -18.59 -10.78 11.09
C ALA A 153 -17.61 -9.98 10.21
N THR A 154 -16.87 -10.69 9.36
CA THR A 154 -15.85 -10.11 8.46
C THR A 154 -16.32 -9.95 7.01
N GLU A 155 -17.46 -10.54 6.67
CA GLU A 155 -18.00 -10.58 5.31
C GLU A 155 -19.07 -9.50 5.09
N ASP A 156 -19.28 -9.13 3.83
CA ASP A 156 -20.32 -8.18 3.38
C ASP A 156 -20.32 -6.86 4.17
N LEU A 157 -19.14 -6.32 4.45
CA LEU A 157 -19.01 -5.09 5.22
C LEU A 157 -19.49 -3.87 4.44
N THR A 158 -20.35 -3.11 5.09
CA THR A 158 -20.95 -1.84 4.64
C THR A 158 -20.72 -0.75 5.68
N PHE A 159 -21.14 0.48 5.38
CA PHE A 159 -21.19 1.57 6.35
C PHE A 159 -22.54 1.66 7.01
N ASP A 160 -22.54 1.83 8.31
CA ASP A 160 -23.72 2.20 9.06
C ASP A 160 -23.52 3.54 9.78
N HIS A 161 -24.58 4.36 9.78
CA HIS A 161 -24.65 5.54 10.63
C HIS A 161 -25.22 5.12 11.99
N VAL A 162 -24.41 5.18 13.05
CA VAL A 162 -24.84 4.84 14.41
C VAL A 162 -26.07 5.66 14.78
N VAL A 163 -26.02 6.98 14.65
CA VAL A 163 -27.16 7.88 14.63
C VAL A 163 -27.62 8.03 13.20
N PRO A 164 -28.83 7.60 12.81
CA PRO A 164 -29.31 7.68 11.44
C PRO A 164 -29.34 9.10 10.88
N ARG A 165 -29.10 9.26 9.59
CA ARG A 165 -29.16 10.57 8.91
C ARG A 165 -30.53 11.24 9.09
N SER A 166 -31.62 10.46 9.06
CA SER A 166 -32.99 10.94 9.29
C SER A 166 -33.22 11.51 10.69
N LYS A 167 -32.31 11.16 11.63
CA LYS A 167 -32.33 11.65 13.03
C LYS A 167 -31.17 12.62 13.31
N GLY A 168 -30.62 13.26 12.28
CA GLY A 168 -29.56 14.26 12.41
C GLY A 168 -28.13 13.71 12.46
N GLY A 169 -27.92 12.42 12.24
CA GLY A 169 -26.59 11.80 12.20
C GLY A 169 -25.76 12.32 11.02
N ARG A 170 -24.52 12.71 11.30
CA ARG A 170 -23.57 13.19 10.29
C ARG A 170 -22.67 12.05 9.80
N THR A 171 -22.20 12.17 8.55
CA THR A 171 -21.17 11.29 8.00
C THR A 171 -19.79 11.76 8.49
N SER A 172 -19.35 11.21 9.62
CA SER A 172 -18.12 11.58 10.30
C SER A 172 -17.50 10.38 11.03
N TRP A 173 -16.25 10.53 11.48
CA TRP A 173 -15.55 9.53 12.28
C TRP A 173 -16.33 9.06 13.52
N ASP A 174 -17.06 9.95 14.13
CA ASP A 174 -17.78 9.70 15.39
C ASP A 174 -19.15 9.04 15.19
N ASN A 175 -19.56 8.85 13.94
CA ASN A 175 -20.89 8.33 13.62
C ASN A 175 -20.92 7.22 12.57
N ILE A 176 -19.84 7.02 11.80
CA ILE A 176 -19.78 5.95 10.81
C ILE A 176 -19.00 4.77 11.37
N VAL A 177 -19.54 3.57 11.17
CA VAL A 177 -18.93 2.29 11.59
C VAL A 177 -19.02 1.25 10.50
N ALA A 178 -18.14 0.23 10.59
CA ALA A 178 -18.23 -0.97 9.78
C ALA A 178 -19.37 -1.87 10.31
N ALA A 179 -20.27 -2.25 9.42
CA ALA A 179 -21.36 -3.17 9.75
C ALA A 179 -21.57 -4.17 8.61
N CYS A 180 -21.80 -5.44 8.90
CA CYS A 180 -22.21 -6.39 7.87
C CYS A 180 -23.62 -6.06 7.37
N SER A 181 -23.92 -6.39 6.10
CA SER A 181 -25.22 -6.11 5.49
C SER A 181 -26.41 -6.59 6.34
N PRO A 182 -26.38 -7.81 6.93
CA PRO A 182 -27.48 -8.28 7.79
C PRO A 182 -27.69 -7.39 9.03
N CYS A 183 -26.61 -6.96 9.71
CA CYS A 183 -26.75 -6.08 10.88
C CYS A 183 -27.21 -4.68 10.48
N ASN A 184 -26.70 -4.13 9.38
CA ASN A 184 -27.10 -2.83 8.88
C ASN A 184 -28.58 -2.79 8.51
N LEU A 185 -29.06 -3.81 7.79
CA LEU A 185 -30.50 -3.96 7.46
C LEU A 185 -31.37 -4.14 8.72
N ARG A 186 -30.92 -5.00 9.67
CA ARG A 186 -31.63 -5.23 10.92
C ARG A 186 -31.74 -3.95 11.76
N LYS A 187 -30.70 -3.12 11.83
CA LYS A 187 -30.72 -1.83 12.51
C LYS A 187 -31.66 -0.85 11.78
N GLY A 188 -31.54 -0.77 10.45
CA GLY A 188 -32.29 0.16 9.61
C GLY A 188 -32.09 1.62 10.06
N GLY A 189 -33.05 2.47 9.83
CA GLY A 189 -33.02 3.88 10.27
C GLY A 189 -33.33 4.10 11.76
N ARG A 190 -33.14 3.10 12.63
CA ARG A 190 -33.46 3.19 14.07
C ARG A 190 -32.23 3.64 14.87
N MET A 191 -32.47 4.28 16.03
CA MET A 191 -31.43 4.54 16.99
C MET A 191 -30.86 3.24 17.57
N PRO A 192 -29.63 3.21 18.07
CA PRO A 192 -29.06 2.04 18.74
C PRO A 192 -29.91 1.50 19.88
N SER A 193 -30.51 2.39 20.69
CA SER A 193 -31.44 2.04 21.76
C SER A 193 -32.69 1.33 21.24
N ASP A 194 -33.31 1.88 20.16
CA ASP A 194 -34.55 1.37 19.60
C ASP A 194 -34.34 0.02 18.89
N ALA A 195 -33.15 -0.15 18.28
CA ALA A 195 -32.75 -1.38 17.61
C ALA A 195 -32.19 -2.43 18.58
N LYS A 196 -31.92 -2.07 19.83
CA LYS A 196 -31.17 -2.86 20.82
C LYS A 196 -29.83 -3.34 20.26
N MET A 197 -29.16 -2.47 19.48
CA MET A 197 -27.91 -2.74 18.80
C MET A 197 -26.93 -1.61 19.09
N HIS A 198 -25.97 -1.87 19.93
CA HIS A 198 -24.91 -0.93 20.26
C HIS A 198 -23.60 -1.39 19.63
N PRO A 199 -22.79 -0.48 19.05
CA PRO A 199 -21.45 -0.84 18.60
C PRO A 199 -20.60 -1.24 19.80
N ALA A 200 -19.78 -2.27 19.66
CA ALA A 200 -18.91 -2.79 20.72
C ALA A 200 -17.91 -1.72 21.20
N ILE A 201 -17.50 -0.85 20.29
CA ILE A 201 -16.59 0.27 20.57
C ILE A 201 -17.27 1.56 20.06
N ARG A 202 -17.24 2.60 20.87
CA ARG A 202 -17.72 3.92 20.44
C ARG A 202 -16.85 4.45 19.30
N PRO A 203 -17.44 4.78 18.13
CA PRO A 203 -16.65 5.31 17.03
C PRO A 203 -16.03 6.66 17.41
N ALA A 204 -14.76 6.80 17.08
CA ALA A 204 -14.00 8.04 17.27
C ALA A 204 -13.00 8.21 16.13
N ARG A 205 -12.47 9.40 15.95
CA ARG A 205 -11.40 9.65 15.00
C ARG A 205 -10.11 9.00 15.50
N PRO A 206 -9.50 8.08 14.73
CA PRO A 206 -8.23 7.48 15.11
C PRO A 206 -7.07 8.46 14.86
N THR A 207 -5.97 8.26 15.54
CA THR A 207 -4.68 8.86 15.17
C THR A 207 -4.03 8.03 14.04
N THR A 208 -3.07 8.62 13.31
CA THR A 208 -2.28 7.90 12.31
C THR A 208 -1.56 6.71 12.94
N PHE A 209 -1.00 6.90 14.12
CA PHE A 209 -0.33 5.83 14.87
C PHE A 209 -1.27 4.66 15.20
N GLN A 210 -2.48 4.94 15.67
CA GLN A 210 -3.47 3.89 15.96
C GLN A 210 -3.85 3.09 14.71
N LEU A 211 -4.02 3.75 13.55
CA LEU A 211 -4.30 3.04 12.30
C LEU A 211 -3.13 2.17 11.86
N GLN A 212 -1.91 2.65 12.00
CA GLN A 212 -0.71 1.87 11.67
C GLN A 212 -0.55 0.67 12.59
N ASP A 213 -0.78 0.83 13.90
CA ASP A 213 -0.73 -0.27 14.86
C ASP A 213 -1.78 -1.35 14.56
N ILE A 214 -3.00 -0.93 14.23
CA ILE A 214 -4.03 -1.86 13.78
C ILE A 214 -3.60 -2.52 12.46
N GLY A 215 -3.01 -1.77 11.54
CA GLY A 215 -2.55 -2.23 10.24
C GLY A 215 -1.51 -3.34 10.32
N ARG A 216 -0.63 -3.32 11.32
CA ARG A 216 0.37 -4.37 11.56
C ARG A 216 -0.25 -5.76 11.79
N LYS A 217 -1.49 -5.82 12.28
CA LYS A 217 -2.24 -7.07 12.51
C LYS A 217 -2.77 -7.70 11.22
N PHE A 218 -2.63 -6.99 10.09
CA PHE A 218 -3.08 -7.42 8.77
C PHE A 218 -1.91 -7.40 7.79
N PRO A 219 -0.90 -8.28 7.95
CA PRO A 219 0.24 -8.33 7.03
C PRO A 219 -0.24 -8.65 5.61
N PRO A 220 0.44 -8.12 4.58
CA PRO A 220 0.16 -8.51 3.20
C PRO A 220 0.35 -10.01 3.02
N ASN A 221 -0.41 -10.60 2.08
CA ASN A 221 -0.35 -12.04 1.78
C ASN A 221 1.02 -12.50 1.24
N HIS A 222 1.82 -11.57 0.72
CA HIS A 222 3.17 -11.83 0.25
C HIS A 222 4.11 -10.77 0.80
N LEU A 223 5.11 -11.23 1.54
CA LEU A 223 6.22 -10.41 2.04
C LEU A 223 7.51 -10.97 1.45
N HIS A 224 8.35 -10.09 0.92
CA HIS A 224 9.69 -10.48 0.51
C HIS A 224 10.59 -10.63 1.75
N ASP A 225 11.48 -11.62 1.76
CA ASP A 225 12.33 -11.92 2.93
C ASP A 225 13.14 -10.70 3.39
N THR A 226 13.64 -9.89 2.46
CA THR A 226 14.40 -8.67 2.79
C THR A 226 13.59 -7.59 3.50
N TRP A 227 12.24 -7.71 3.58
CA TRP A 227 11.36 -6.75 4.25
C TRP A 227 11.09 -7.11 5.70
N LEU A 228 11.27 -8.38 6.08
CA LEU A 228 10.87 -8.91 7.37
C LEU A 228 11.53 -8.17 8.53
N ASP A 229 12.82 -7.90 8.42
CA ASP A 229 13.59 -7.20 9.46
C ASP A 229 13.10 -5.77 9.73
N TYR A 230 12.46 -5.13 8.74
CA TYR A 230 11.94 -3.78 8.86
C TYR A 230 10.47 -3.71 9.28
N LEU A 231 9.74 -4.80 9.13
CA LEU A 231 8.32 -4.88 9.50
C LEU A 231 8.11 -5.35 10.93
N TYR A 232 9.00 -6.18 11.43
CA TYR A 232 8.89 -6.85 12.72
C TYR A 232 10.03 -6.52 13.70
N TRP A 233 10.77 -5.48 13.45
CA TRP A 233 11.95 -5.09 14.25
C TRP A 233 11.63 -4.76 15.72
N ASP A 234 10.39 -4.44 16.06
CA ASP A 234 9.91 -4.10 17.42
C ASP A 234 9.13 -5.24 18.10
N VAL A 235 9.14 -6.44 17.51
CA VAL A 235 8.56 -7.63 18.14
C VAL A 235 9.52 -8.13 19.22
N GLU A 236 9.02 -8.29 20.46
CA GLU A 236 9.82 -8.88 21.55
C GLU A 236 10.28 -10.29 21.16
N LEU A 237 11.58 -10.54 21.32
CA LEU A 237 12.14 -11.88 21.12
C LEU A 237 11.69 -12.76 22.27
N GLU A 238 11.08 -13.91 21.97
CA GLU A 238 10.78 -14.93 22.96
C GLU A 238 12.10 -15.43 23.57
N THR A 239 12.20 -15.38 24.91
CA THR A 239 13.36 -15.83 25.69
C THR A 239 13.21 -17.30 26.07
#